data_c374d99b3a513a8eb17e5fde241b452a
#
_entry.id   c374d99b3a513a8eb17e5fde241b452a
#
_cell.length_a   1.000
_cell.length_b   1.000
_cell.length_c   1.000
_cell.angle_alpha   90.00
_cell.angle_beta   90.00
_cell.angle_gamma   90.00
#
_symmetry.space_group_name_H-M   'P 1'
#
loop_
_entity.id
_entity.type
_entity.pdbx_description
1 polymer ?
#
loop_
_entity_poly.entity_id
_entity_poly.type
_entity_poly.pdbx_seq_one_letter_code
_entity_poly.pdbx_strand_id
1 'polypeptide(L)'
;MIVAKGLSVEGVYAGVSFEAGAGTLTAVAGPAGSGRTSLLLTLAGRMKPTAGTLAVAGHVKPRAIRKVAALALLDGVTDLDRSLTVGEHLRERGRGPYPKLLKQAGLDAGERTLVRELDREGQVRLGVALALIDDPKVIVADNVDAGLPPDRQEALWTLLAGLDRAVVASCVTPPARYDHLVEL
;
A
#
# COMPACT_ATOMS: atom_id res chain seq x y z
N MET A 1 -4.72 -10.03 9.73
CA MET A 1 -4.98 -11.10 8.73
C MET A 1 -6.00 -10.58 7.72
N ILE A 2 -5.72 -10.80 6.44
CA ILE A 2 -6.66 -10.60 5.32
C ILE A 2 -7.17 -11.98 4.92
N VAL A 3 -8.46 -12.13 4.69
CA VAL A 3 -9.07 -13.33 4.13
C VAL A 3 -9.96 -12.88 2.97
N ALA A 4 -9.54 -13.21 1.75
CA ALA A 4 -10.24 -12.94 0.51
C ALA A 4 -10.67 -14.27 -0.11
N LYS A 5 -11.94 -14.42 -0.48
CA LYS A 5 -12.49 -15.64 -1.08
C LYS A 5 -13.35 -15.29 -2.28
N GLY A 6 -12.89 -15.65 -3.49
CA GLY A 6 -13.59 -15.44 -4.74
C GLY A 6 -13.94 -13.98 -5.04
N LEU A 7 -13.10 -13.03 -4.57
CA LEU A 7 -13.35 -11.61 -4.79
C LEU A 7 -13.39 -11.30 -6.29
N SER A 8 -14.42 -10.58 -6.70
CA SER A 8 -14.58 -10.15 -8.08
C SER A 8 -15.17 -8.74 -8.13
N VAL A 9 -14.75 -7.97 -9.12
CA VAL A 9 -15.41 -6.74 -9.56
C VAL A 9 -15.69 -6.90 -11.04
N GLU A 10 -16.96 -6.87 -11.41
CA GLU A 10 -17.40 -7.11 -12.78
C GLU A 10 -16.68 -6.22 -13.78
N GLY A 11 -16.13 -6.83 -14.85
CA GLY A 11 -15.38 -6.14 -15.89
C GLY A 11 -13.99 -5.68 -15.47
N VAL A 12 -13.50 -5.98 -14.25
CA VAL A 12 -12.23 -5.50 -13.72
C VAL A 12 -11.30 -6.65 -13.31
N TYR A 13 -11.72 -7.49 -12.36
CA TYR A 13 -10.98 -8.69 -11.95
C TYR A 13 -11.95 -9.76 -11.42
N ALA A 14 -11.57 -11.04 -11.42
CA ALA A 14 -12.42 -12.12 -11.01
C ALA A 14 -11.72 -13.20 -10.18
N GLY A 15 -12.45 -13.76 -9.20
CA GLY A 15 -12.10 -15.00 -8.51
C GLY A 15 -10.93 -14.94 -7.55
N VAL A 16 -10.46 -13.75 -7.16
CA VAL A 16 -9.27 -13.59 -6.31
C VAL A 16 -9.48 -14.18 -4.93
N SER A 17 -8.60 -15.11 -4.54
CA SER A 17 -8.63 -15.77 -3.23
C SER A 17 -7.22 -15.86 -2.66
N PHE A 18 -7.03 -15.34 -1.43
CA PHE A 18 -5.79 -15.49 -0.67
C PHE A 18 -6.02 -15.20 0.81
N GLU A 19 -5.07 -15.64 1.63
CA GLU A 19 -5.01 -15.29 3.04
C GLU A 19 -3.63 -14.70 3.34
N ALA A 20 -3.56 -13.61 4.13
CA ALA A 20 -2.31 -12.95 4.50
C ALA A 20 -2.34 -12.55 5.98
N GLY A 21 -1.27 -12.86 6.69
CA GLY A 21 -1.09 -12.57 8.12
C GLY A 21 -0.44 -11.22 8.39
N ALA A 22 -0.27 -10.89 9.67
CA ALA A 22 0.60 -9.78 10.08
C ALA A 22 2.06 -10.12 9.75
N GLY A 23 2.84 -9.12 9.34
CA GLY A 23 4.25 -9.31 8.96
C GLY A 23 4.45 -10.04 7.63
N THR A 24 3.39 -10.23 6.81
CA THR A 24 3.52 -10.84 5.49
C THR A 24 3.38 -9.80 4.38
N LEU A 25 4.10 -10.04 3.29
CA LEU A 25 4.06 -9.26 2.05
C LEU A 25 3.34 -10.04 0.96
N THR A 26 2.24 -9.50 0.47
CA THR A 26 1.52 -10.01 -0.70
C THR A 26 1.83 -9.14 -1.91
N ALA A 27 2.40 -9.73 -2.95
CA ALA A 27 2.56 -9.08 -4.24
C ALA A 27 1.31 -9.30 -5.10
N VAL A 28 0.77 -8.23 -5.67
CA VAL A 28 -0.32 -8.27 -6.66
C VAL A 28 0.29 -7.91 -8.01
N ALA A 29 0.54 -8.91 -8.83
CA ALA A 29 1.20 -8.75 -10.12
C ALA A 29 0.20 -8.78 -11.28
N GLY A 30 0.51 -8.06 -12.34
CA GLY A 30 -0.27 -8.08 -13.57
C GLY A 30 0.01 -6.87 -14.47
N PRO A 31 -0.43 -6.90 -15.73
CA PRO A 31 -0.23 -5.80 -16.67
C PRO A 31 -1.05 -4.56 -16.27
N ALA A 32 -0.76 -3.43 -16.90
CA ALA A 32 -1.60 -2.24 -16.77
C ALA A 32 -3.04 -2.54 -17.17
N GLY A 33 -4.01 -2.08 -16.37
CA GLY A 33 -5.44 -2.33 -16.63
C GLY A 33 -5.97 -3.67 -16.12
N SER A 34 -5.15 -4.54 -15.51
CA SER A 34 -5.60 -5.84 -14.99
C SER A 34 -6.47 -5.75 -13.72
N GLY A 35 -6.68 -4.57 -13.16
CA GLY A 35 -7.54 -4.39 -11.97
C GLY A 35 -6.79 -4.35 -10.64
N ARG A 36 -5.45 -4.31 -10.62
CA ARG A 36 -4.62 -4.26 -9.42
C ARG A 36 -5.04 -3.16 -8.44
N THR A 37 -5.14 -1.92 -8.92
CA THR A 37 -5.60 -0.77 -8.12
C THR A 37 -7.00 -1.01 -7.54
N SER A 38 -7.91 -1.57 -8.33
CA SER A 38 -9.27 -1.89 -7.89
C SER A 38 -9.30 -2.97 -6.82
N LEU A 39 -8.43 -3.99 -6.93
CA LEU A 39 -8.27 -4.98 -5.88
C LEU A 39 -7.74 -4.34 -4.60
N LEU A 40 -6.70 -3.52 -4.67
CA LEU A 40 -6.16 -2.79 -3.52
C LEU A 40 -7.21 -1.91 -2.84
N LEU A 41 -8.02 -1.18 -3.61
CA LEU A 41 -9.13 -0.39 -3.08
C LEU A 41 -10.21 -1.27 -2.43
N THR A 42 -10.47 -2.45 -2.98
CA THR A 42 -11.39 -3.42 -2.38
C THR A 42 -10.86 -3.91 -1.04
N LEU A 43 -9.59 -4.30 -0.95
CA LEU A 43 -8.94 -4.74 0.29
C LEU A 43 -8.90 -3.64 1.36
N ALA A 44 -8.80 -2.38 0.94
CA ALA A 44 -8.86 -1.23 1.84
C ALA A 44 -10.31 -0.78 2.21
N GLY A 45 -11.34 -1.52 1.76
CA GLY A 45 -12.74 -1.19 2.02
C GLY A 45 -13.24 0.08 1.34
N ARG A 46 -12.59 0.50 0.24
CA ARG A 46 -12.93 1.71 -0.53
C ARG A 46 -13.66 1.39 -1.84
N MET A 47 -13.61 0.14 -2.27
CA MET A 47 -14.40 -0.39 -3.38
C MET A 47 -15.20 -1.61 -2.91
N LYS A 48 -16.45 -1.73 -3.36
CA LYS A 48 -17.30 -2.87 -3.02
C LYS A 48 -17.11 -3.96 -4.09
N PRO A 49 -16.78 -5.20 -3.71
CA PRO A 49 -16.76 -6.31 -4.68
C PRO A 49 -18.17 -6.64 -5.16
N THR A 50 -18.30 -7.13 -6.39
CA THR A 50 -19.56 -7.62 -6.96
C THR A 50 -19.85 -9.06 -6.54
N ALA A 51 -18.79 -9.84 -6.24
CA ALA A 51 -18.91 -11.20 -5.73
C ALA A 51 -17.77 -11.53 -4.77
N GLY A 52 -17.92 -12.64 -4.04
CA GLY A 52 -16.94 -13.11 -3.06
C GLY A 52 -17.11 -12.48 -1.69
N THR A 53 -16.20 -12.81 -0.79
CA THR A 53 -16.20 -12.32 0.59
C THR A 53 -14.82 -11.80 0.98
N LEU A 54 -14.81 -10.75 1.80
CA LEU A 54 -13.58 -10.12 2.32
C LEU A 54 -13.71 -9.92 3.83
N ALA A 55 -12.69 -10.35 4.56
CA ALA A 55 -12.49 -9.97 5.95
C ALA A 55 -11.06 -9.42 6.12
N VAL A 56 -10.93 -8.27 6.79
CA VAL A 56 -9.66 -7.61 7.06
C VAL A 56 -9.58 -7.33 8.55
N ALA A 57 -8.59 -7.91 9.23
CA ALA A 57 -8.45 -7.86 10.70
C ALA A 57 -9.76 -8.22 11.44
N GLY A 58 -10.49 -9.22 10.92
CA GLY A 58 -11.78 -9.66 11.45
C GLY A 58 -12.99 -8.80 11.06
N HIS A 59 -12.79 -7.70 10.33
CA HIS A 59 -13.86 -6.81 9.88
C HIS A 59 -14.32 -7.16 8.47
N VAL A 60 -15.66 -7.23 8.26
CA VAL A 60 -16.27 -7.48 6.95
C VAL A 60 -16.99 -6.24 6.38
N LYS A 61 -17.30 -5.25 7.24
CA LYS A 61 -17.97 -4.02 6.79
C LYS A 61 -16.95 -3.03 6.25
N PRO A 62 -17.14 -2.44 5.05
CA PRO A 62 -16.17 -1.52 4.43
C PRO A 62 -15.75 -0.37 5.36
N ARG A 63 -16.71 0.23 6.09
CA ARG A 63 -16.42 1.33 7.03
C ARG A 63 -15.50 0.88 8.18
N ALA A 64 -15.58 -0.36 8.65
CA ALA A 64 -14.71 -0.89 9.67
C ALA A 64 -13.33 -1.26 9.10
N ILE A 65 -13.29 -1.83 7.89
CA ILE A 65 -12.03 -2.12 7.17
C ILE A 65 -11.21 -0.84 6.98
N ARG A 66 -11.84 0.27 6.57
CA ARG A 66 -11.16 1.57 6.41
C ARG A 66 -10.46 2.10 7.67
N LYS A 67 -10.85 1.63 8.85
CA LYS A 67 -10.19 2.02 10.12
C LYS A 67 -8.93 1.21 10.43
N VAL A 68 -8.76 0.07 9.78
CA VAL A 68 -7.65 -0.87 10.04
C VAL A 68 -6.75 -1.07 8.82
N ALA A 69 -7.16 -0.58 7.65
CA ALA A 69 -6.41 -0.64 6.40
C ALA A 69 -6.09 0.76 5.90
N ALA A 70 -4.82 1.08 5.74
CA ALA A 70 -4.34 2.35 5.21
C ALA A 70 -3.86 2.21 3.76
N LEU A 71 -4.06 3.29 3.00
CA LEU A 71 -3.47 3.46 1.67
C LEU A 71 -2.13 4.18 1.85
N ALA A 72 -1.06 3.63 1.29
CA ALA A 72 0.22 4.32 1.21
C ALA A 72 0.20 5.31 0.02
N LEU A 73 0.72 4.92 -1.14
CA LEU A 73 0.66 5.74 -2.34
C LEU A 73 -0.16 5.00 -3.40
N LEU A 74 -1.28 5.58 -3.81
CA LEU A 74 -2.11 5.12 -4.91
C LEU A 74 -2.32 6.31 -5.85
N ASP A 75 -1.78 6.22 -7.05
CA ASP A 75 -1.86 7.29 -8.05
C ASP A 75 -3.34 7.65 -8.32
N GLY A 76 -3.66 8.93 -8.29
CA GLY A 76 -5.03 9.45 -8.44
C GLY A 76 -5.96 9.26 -7.23
N VAL A 77 -5.49 8.69 -6.13
CA VAL A 77 -6.29 8.47 -4.90
C VAL A 77 -5.64 9.10 -3.66
N THR A 78 -4.33 8.94 -3.51
CA THR A 78 -3.55 9.49 -2.40
C THR A 78 -2.36 10.27 -2.93
N ASP A 79 -2.61 11.16 -3.88
CA ASP A 79 -1.56 11.97 -4.49
C ASP A 79 -0.91 12.90 -3.46
N LEU A 80 0.40 13.03 -3.60
CA LEU A 80 1.19 13.96 -2.78
C LEU A 80 1.22 15.33 -3.47
N ASP A 81 0.85 16.38 -2.73
CA ASP A 81 1.03 17.75 -3.21
C ASP A 81 2.52 18.08 -3.24
N ARG A 82 3.05 18.30 -4.45
CA ARG A 82 4.46 18.56 -4.69
C ARG A 82 4.95 19.89 -4.14
N SER A 83 4.03 20.80 -3.83
CA SER A 83 4.32 22.14 -3.24
C SER A 83 4.45 22.11 -1.72
N LEU A 84 3.93 21.06 -1.08
CA LEU A 84 4.04 20.86 0.36
C LEU A 84 5.35 20.16 0.74
N THR A 85 5.76 20.39 1.98
CA THR A 85 6.86 19.68 2.60
C THR A 85 6.44 18.32 3.16
N VAL A 86 7.40 17.44 3.38
CA VAL A 86 7.21 16.16 4.10
C VAL A 86 6.48 16.38 5.43
N GLY A 87 6.91 17.38 6.21
CA GLY A 87 6.30 17.69 7.52
C GLY A 87 4.88 18.22 7.42
N GLU A 88 4.52 18.97 6.36
CA GLU A 88 3.16 19.44 6.13
C GLU A 88 2.23 18.26 5.82
N HIS A 89 2.62 17.34 4.93
CA HIS A 89 1.86 16.12 4.66
C HIS A 89 1.64 15.28 5.93
N LEU A 90 2.68 15.11 6.75
CA LEU A 90 2.55 14.38 8.01
C LEU A 90 1.55 15.04 8.95
N ARG A 91 1.60 16.39 9.09
CA ARG A 91 0.68 17.15 9.96
C ARG A 91 -0.76 17.13 9.46
N GLU A 92 -0.98 17.23 8.15
CA GLU A 92 -2.31 17.11 7.54
C GLU A 92 -2.92 15.72 7.76
N ARG A 93 -2.08 14.67 7.67
CA ARG A 93 -2.54 13.29 7.85
C ARG A 93 -2.93 13.00 9.29
N GLY A 94 -2.20 13.54 10.26
CA GLY A 94 -2.50 13.32 11.66
C GLY A 94 -1.31 13.59 12.57
N ARG A 95 -1.50 13.44 13.88
CA ARG A 95 -0.44 13.55 14.86
C ARG A 95 0.29 12.23 15.05
N GLY A 96 1.61 12.27 15.17
CA GLY A 96 2.39 11.06 15.37
C GLY A 96 3.87 11.33 15.67
N PRO A 97 4.63 10.30 15.99
CA PRO A 97 6.07 10.38 16.19
C PRO A 97 6.78 10.40 14.81
N TYR A 98 6.67 11.49 14.06
CA TYR A 98 7.13 11.61 12.68
C TYR A 98 8.55 11.10 12.43
N PRO A 99 9.57 11.43 13.27
CA PRO A 99 10.91 10.90 13.04
C PRO A 99 10.97 9.36 13.06
N LYS A 100 10.18 8.73 13.95
CA LYS A 100 10.08 7.26 14.01
C LYS A 100 9.39 6.69 12.77
N LEU A 101 8.32 7.34 12.30
CA LEU A 101 7.56 6.91 11.12
C LEU A 101 8.40 7.04 9.85
N LEU A 102 9.11 8.15 9.67
CA LEU A 102 10.05 8.35 8.56
C LEU A 102 11.15 7.28 8.57
N LYS A 103 11.72 7.00 9.73
CA LYS A 103 12.72 5.92 9.89
C LYS A 103 12.15 4.55 9.54
N GLN A 104 10.93 4.23 9.99
CA GLN A 104 10.26 2.96 9.66
C GLN A 104 9.97 2.82 8.16
N ALA A 105 9.64 3.92 7.50
CA ALA A 105 9.46 3.97 6.04
C ALA A 105 10.79 4.08 5.28
N GLY A 106 11.93 4.13 5.98
CA GLY A 106 13.25 4.27 5.38
C GLY A 106 13.43 5.57 4.59
N LEU A 107 12.66 6.62 4.91
CA LEU A 107 12.78 7.91 4.24
C LEU A 107 13.83 8.76 4.93
N ASP A 108 14.96 8.96 4.25
CA ASP A 108 16.03 9.87 4.67
C ASP A 108 15.78 11.26 4.08
N ALA A 109 14.74 11.93 4.59
CA ALA A 109 14.43 13.31 4.23
C ALA A 109 13.92 14.06 5.46
N GLY A 110 14.33 15.32 5.58
CA GLY A 110 13.89 16.19 6.67
C GLY A 110 12.44 16.64 6.49
N GLU A 111 11.77 17.01 7.58
CA GLU A 111 10.40 17.53 7.54
C GLU A 111 10.25 18.78 6.67
N ARG A 112 11.32 19.53 6.42
CA ARG A 112 11.33 20.74 5.58
C ARG A 112 11.56 20.45 4.10
N THR A 113 11.91 19.22 3.73
CA THR A 113 12.10 18.81 2.33
C THR A 113 10.79 18.93 1.58
N LEU A 114 10.78 19.60 0.44
CA LEU A 114 9.60 19.68 -0.43
C LEU A 114 9.38 18.33 -1.14
N VAL A 115 8.13 17.91 -1.30
CA VAL A 115 7.80 16.65 -1.99
C VAL A 115 8.31 16.62 -3.43
N ARG A 116 8.37 17.76 -4.11
CA ARG A 116 8.96 17.86 -5.46
C ARG A 116 10.46 17.54 -5.52
N GLU A 117 11.17 17.59 -4.39
CA GLU A 117 12.59 17.27 -4.27
C GLU A 117 12.82 15.77 -4.03
N LEU A 118 11.76 15.04 -3.66
CA LEU A 118 11.82 13.59 -3.53
C LEU A 118 11.75 12.93 -4.91
N ASP A 119 12.62 11.96 -5.13
CA ASP A 119 12.49 11.04 -6.26
C ASP A 119 11.29 10.09 -6.06
N ARG A 120 11.00 9.23 -7.03
CA ARG A 120 9.87 8.31 -6.97
C ARG A 120 9.93 7.39 -5.75
N GLU A 121 11.11 6.88 -5.42
CA GLU A 121 11.30 6.03 -4.23
C GLU A 121 10.98 6.80 -2.95
N GLY A 122 11.49 8.02 -2.80
CA GLY A 122 11.20 8.90 -1.67
C GLY A 122 9.71 9.19 -1.52
N GLN A 123 9.00 9.38 -2.63
CA GLN A 123 7.54 9.57 -2.61
C GLN A 123 6.79 8.33 -2.12
N VAL A 124 7.18 7.13 -2.57
CA VAL A 124 6.59 5.87 -2.08
C VAL A 124 6.86 5.70 -0.58
N ARG A 125 8.09 5.96 -0.14
CA ARG A 125 8.48 5.92 1.28
C ARG A 125 7.69 6.93 2.12
N LEU A 126 7.46 8.14 1.60
CA LEU A 126 6.58 9.11 2.26
C LEU A 126 5.15 8.59 2.36
N GLY A 127 4.60 8.01 1.29
CA GLY A 127 3.28 7.36 1.31
C GLY A 127 3.17 6.27 2.39
N VAL A 128 4.22 5.45 2.55
CA VAL A 128 4.30 4.45 3.63
C VAL A 128 4.33 5.13 5.02
N ALA A 129 5.12 6.19 5.20
CA ALA A 129 5.17 6.92 6.47
C ALA A 129 3.80 7.51 6.84
N LEU A 130 3.10 8.09 5.86
CA LEU A 130 1.75 8.64 6.03
C LEU A 130 0.73 7.54 6.41
N ALA A 131 0.83 6.36 5.77
CA ALA A 131 -0.03 5.24 6.10
C ALA A 131 0.20 4.73 7.54
N LEU A 132 1.43 4.76 8.04
CA LEU A 132 1.79 4.32 9.38
C LEU A 132 1.25 5.22 10.51
N ILE A 133 0.85 6.48 10.23
CA ILE A 133 0.33 7.41 11.24
C ILE A 133 -0.88 6.83 11.98
N ASP A 134 -1.77 6.14 11.28
CA ASP A 134 -3.01 5.58 11.85
C ASP A 134 -2.80 4.22 12.52
N ASP A 135 -1.56 3.75 12.67
CA ASP A 135 -1.22 2.42 13.18
C ASP A 135 -2.07 1.28 12.56
N PRO A 136 -2.12 1.19 11.22
CA PRO A 136 -3.00 0.26 10.54
C PRO A 136 -2.56 -1.21 10.75
N LYS A 137 -3.48 -2.15 10.60
CA LYS A 137 -3.18 -3.58 10.57
C LYS A 137 -2.80 -4.06 9.17
N VAL A 138 -3.22 -3.30 8.15
CA VAL A 138 -2.97 -3.58 6.74
C VAL A 138 -2.53 -2.29 6.04
N ILE A 139 -1.49 -2.37 5.23
CA ILE A 139 -1.08 -1.30 4.31
C ILE A 139 -1.23 -1.81 2.89
N VAL A 140 -1.87 -1.01 2.04
CA VAL A 140 -1.91 -1.26 0.60
C VAL A 140 -1.17 -0.17 -0.14
N ALA A 141 -0.38 -0.55 -1.16
CA ALA A 141 0.43 0.36 -1.96
C ALA A 141 0.39 -0.03 -3.44
N ASP A 142 0.26 0.94 -4.34
CA ASP A 142 0.11 0.67 -5.77
C ASP A 142 1.36 1.03 -6.55
N ASN A 143 1.72 0.20 -7.54
CA ASN A 143 2.83 0.42 -8.46
C ASN A 143 4.12 0.89 -7.74
N VAL A 144 4.47 0.20 -6.65
CA VAL A 144 5.55 0.65 -5.75
C VAL A 144 6.90 0.75 -6.42
N ASP A 145 7.16 -0.12 -7.38
CA ASP A 145 8.43 -0.25 -8.09
C ASP A 145 8.46 0.45 -9.46
N ALA A 146 7.35 1.08 -9.86
CA ALA A 146 7.22 1.70 -11.17
C ALA A 146 8.25 2.81 -11.38
N GLY A 147 9.04 2.69 -12.46
CA GLY A 147 10.05 3.69 -12.84
C GLY A 147 11.32 3.66 -12.02
N LEU A 148 11.49 2.68 -11.12
CA LEU A 148 12.72 2.50 -10.33
C LEU A 148 13.69 1.52 -11.01
N PRO A 149 15.00 1.72 -10.86
CA PRO A 149 16.00 0.73 -11.27
C PRO A 149 15.95 -0.50 -10.33
N PRO A 150 16.43 -1.68 -10.79
CA PRO A 150 16.26 -2.96 -10.09
C PRO A 150 16.75 -2.97 -8.64
N ASP A 151 17.88 -2.36 -8.35
CA ASP A 151 18.46 -2.27 -7.00
C ASP A 151 17.56 -1.50 -6.03
N ARG A 152 16.93 -0.43 -6.50
CA ARG A 152 15.96 0.35 -5.72
C ARG A 152 14.62 -0.36 -5.57
N GLN A 153 14.18 -1.08 -6.61
CA GLN A 153 13.00 -1.94 -6.48
C GLN A 153 13.21 -2.97 -5.37
N GLU A 154 14.33 -3.69 -5.37
CA GLU A 154 14.65 -4.69 -4.35
C GLU A 154 14.73 -4.08 -2.95
N ALA A 155 15.36 -2.92 -2.80
CA ALA A 155 15.43 -2.20 -1.53
C ALA A 155 14.04 -1.83 -1.00
N LEU A 156 13.13 -1.39 -1.88
CA LEU A 156 11.77 -1.02 -1.51
C LEU A 156 10.93 -2.24 -1.13
N TRP A 157 11.00 -3.33 -1.89
CA TRP A 157 10.33 -4.59 -1.56
C TRP A 157 10.84 -5.17 -0.23
N THR A 158 12.14 -5.07 0.04
CA THR A 158 12.76 -5.48 1.31
C THR A 158 12.23 -4.62 2.47
N LEU A 159 12.10 -3.32 2.28
CA LEU A 159 11.49 -2.42 3.27
C LEU A 159 10.05 -2.85 3.58
N LEU A 160 9.22 -3.06 2.54
CA LEU A 160 7.82 -3.43 2.70
C LEU A 160 7.66 -4.77 3.43
N ALA A 161 8.51 -5.75 3.11
CA ALA A 161 8.55 -7.05 3.80
C ALA A 161 8.99 -6.94 5.27
N GLY A 162 9.76 -5.90 5.62
CA GLY A 162 10.22 -5.66 6.99
C GLY A 162 9.22 -4.94 7.89
N LEU A 163 8.08 -4.52 7.36
CA LEU A 163 7.04 -3.87 8.16
C LEU A 163 6.28 -4.90 9.00
N ASP A 164 6.10 -4.62 10.29
CA ASP A 164 5.30 -5.46 11.21
C ASP A 164 3.80 -5.27 10.97
N ARG A 165 3.37 -5.45 9.72
CA ARG A 165 1.99 -5.28 9.22
C ARG A 165 1.75 -6.27 8.09
N ALA A 166 0.49 -6.55 7.79
CA ALA A 166 0.16 -7.17 6.50
C ALA A 166 0.30 -6.10 5.41
N VAL A 167 1.18 -6.33 4.45
CA VAL A 167 1.38 -5.42 3.31
C VAL A 167 0.88 -6.08 2.05
N VAL A 168 0.10 -5.35 1.26
CA VAL A 168 -0.31 -5.77 -0.09
C VAL A 168 0.14 -4.69 -1.06
N ALA A 169 1.09 -5.03 -1.93
CA ALA A 169 1.64 -4.06 -2.87
C ALA A 169 1.53 -4.56 -4.31
N SER A 170 1.19 -3.67 -5.23
CA SER A 170 1.07 -4.03 -6.63
C SER A 170 2.34 -3.74 -7.43
N CYS A 171 2.56 -4.55 -8.46
CA CYS A 171 3.66 -4.46 -9.41
C CYS A 171 3.24 -4.97 -10.79
N VAL A 172 4.03 -4.69 -11.81
CA VAL A 172 3.84 -5.29 -13.13
C VAL A 172 4.41 -6.71 -13.16
N THR A 173 5.63 -6.87 -12.67
CA THR A 173 6.33 -8.16 -12.60
C THR A 173 6.54 -8.54 -11.13
N PRO A 174 6.30 -9.80 -10.74
CA PRO A 174 6.53 -10.23 -9.36
C PRO A 174 7.95 -9.91 -8.88
N PRO A 175 8.12 -9.37 -7.65
CA PRO A 175 9.45 -9.14 -7.08
C PRO A 175 10.12 -10.47 -6.71
N ALA A 176 11.43 -10.44 -6.42
CA ALA A 176 12.16 -11.63 -5.99
C ALA A 176 11.72 -12.14 -4.60
N ARG A 177 11.09 -11.29 -3.79
CA ARG A 177 10.69 -11.60 -2.41
C ARG A 177 9.23 -11.22 -2.15
N TYR A 178 8.45 -12.20 -1.75
CA TYR A 178 7.06 -12.09 -1.28
C TYR A 178 6.69 -13.33 -0.48
N ASP A 179 5.66 -13.25 0.35
CA ASP A 179 5.08 -14.40 1.06
C ASP A 179 3.90 -14.97 0.26
N HIS A 180 3.13 -14.10 -0.40
CA HIS A 180 1.98 -14.47 -1.23
C HIS A 180 2.03 -13.74 -2.57
N LEU A 181 1.61 -14.44 -3.64
CA LEU A 181 1.46 -13.86 -4.98
C LEU A 181 0.00 -13.96 -5.42
N VAL A 182 -0.52 -12.85 -5.91
CA VAL A 182 -1.81 -12.77 -6.60
C VAL A 182 -1.53 -12.25 -8.01
N GLU A 183 -1.88 -13.02 -9.03
CA GLU A 183 -1.75 -12.65 -10.43
C GLU A 183 -3.12 -12.27 -11.01
N LEU A 184 -3.16 -11.12 -11.74
CA LEU A 184 -4.37 -10.58 -12.37
C LEU A 184 -4.20 -10.44 -13.88
#